data_0528b63fa4faa2a06fe86249ac7719fe
#
_entry.id   0528b63fa4faa2a06fe86249ac7719fe
#
_cell.length_a   1.000
_cell.length_b   1.000
_cell.length_c   1.000
_cell.angle_alpha   90.00
_cell.angle_beta   90.00
_cell.angle_gamma   90.00
#
_symmetry.space_group_name_H-M   'P 1'
#
loop_
_entity.id
_entity.type
_entity.pdbx_description
1 polymer ?
#
loop_
_entity_poly.entity_id
_entity_poly.type
_entity_poly.pdbx_seq_one_letter_code
_entity_poly.pdbx_strand_id
1 'polypeptide(L)'
;MKRIDTKLPGVCIVEPDVHGDQRGYFMETYNQKAFADIGITAAFVQDNQSFTATKGVLRGIHFQNAPHAQAKLVRVTRGAVMDVAVDLRKGSPTYKQWVAVELSAENKRMLFIPRGFGHGFKTLTDDVEFCYKVDDLYSRECDRGIRFNDPAIGVDWGEVTESLLSQKDTTAPLLADSDCNFVYGEI
;
A
#
# COMPACT_ATOMS: atom_id res chain seq x y z
N MET A 1 16.35 9.97 7.72
CA MET A 1 15.31 9.04 7.22
C MET A 1 15.73 7.63 7.59
N LYS A 2 14.81 6.79 8.12
CA LYS A 2 15.11 5.45 8.63
C LYS A 2 14.22 4.43 7.95
N ARG A 3 14.82 3.32 7.48
CA ARG A 3 14.13 2.12 6.99
C ARG A 3 13.97 1.11 8.11
N ILE A 4 12.77 0.52 8.20
CA ILE A 4 12.45 -0.60 9.09
C ILE A 4 11.86 -1.71 8.23
N ASP A 5 12.57 -2.83 8.12
CA ASP A 5 12.09 -3.96 7.33
C ASP A 5 10.91 -4.65 8.02
N THR A 6 9.99 -5.17 7.22
CA THR A 6 8.85 -5.96 7.68
C THR A 6 9.15 -7.47 7.53
N LYS A 7 8.21 -8.31 7.93
CA LYS A 7 8.31 -9.77 7.69
C LYS A 7 8.23 -10.16 6.20
N LEU A 8 7.80 -9.24 5.32
CA LEU A 8 7.75 -9.46 3.87
C LEU A 8 8.98 -8.82 3.20
N PRO A 9 9.90 -9.62 2.62
CA PRO A 9 11.08 -9.08 1.97
C PRO A 9 10.76 -8.05 0.89
N GLY A 10 11.36 -6.87 1.01
CA GLY A 10 11.16 -5.73 0.11
C GLY A 10 10.11 -4.73 0.60
N VAL A 11 9.11 -5.14 1.37
CA VAL A 11 8.16 -4.23 2.02
C VAL A 11 8.80 -3.64 3.26
N CYS A 12 8.87 -2.32 3.36
CA CYS A 12 9.46 -1.67 4.52
C CYS A 12 8.73 -0.40 4.93
N ILE A 13 8.78 -0.11 6.23
CA ILE A 13 8.35 1.17 6.80
C ILE A 13 9.48 2.17 6.62
N VAL A 14 9.12 3.39 6.21
CA VAL A 14 10.05 4.53 6.16
C VAL A 14 9.61 5.56 7.20
N GLU A 15 10.48 5.85 8.15
CA GLU A 15 10.29 6.92 9.12
C GLU A 15 11.09 8.15 8.66
N PRO A 16 10.41 9.28 8.31
CA PRO A 16 11.10 10.50 7.92
C PRO A 16 11.74 11.19 9.12
N ASP A 17 12.78 11.98 8.87
CA ASP A 17 13.29 12.92 9.85
C ASP A 17 12.33 14.11 9.93
N VAL A 18 11.79 14.36 11.12
CA VAL A 18 10.82 15.42 11.37
C VAL A 18 11.48 16.52 12.19
N HIS A 19 11.56 17.71 11.61
CA HIS A 19 12.15 18.90 12.24
C HIS A 19 11.02 19.81 12.73
N GLY A 20 10.81 19.89 14.05
CA GLY A 20 9.74 20.68 14.67
C GLY A 20 10.25 21.89 15.41
N ASP A 21 9.47 22.98 15.40
CA ASP A 21 9.62 24.17 16.23
C ASP A 21 8.24 24.71 16.66
N GLN A 22 8.22 25.89 17.27
CA GLN A 22 6.98 26.54 17.76
C GLN A 22 5.96 26.88 16.64
N ARG A 23 6.34 26.83 15.36
CA ARG A 23 5.47 27.09 14.20
C ARG A 23 4.86 25.81 13.63
N GLY A 24 5.38 24.62 14.01
CA GLY A 24 4.96 23.34 13.50
C GLY A 24 6.16 22.45 13.15
N TYR A 25 6.09 21.75 12.02
CA TYR A 25 7.16 20.86 11.59
C TYR A 25 7.43 20.94 10.09
N PHE A 26 8.64 20.53 9.70
CA PHE A 26 9.06 20.28 8.33
C PHE A 26 9.60 18.84 8.23
N MET A 27 9.33 18.15 7.13
CA MET A 27 9.95 16.88 6.79
C MET A 27 10.03 16.70 5.27
N GLU A 28 11.08 16.06 4.79
CA GLU A 28 11.09 15.54 3.44
C GLU A 28 10.22 14.28 3.36
N THR A 29 9.24 14.29 2.46
CA THR A 29 8.37 13.13 2.24
C THR A 29 8.87 12.22 1.13
N TYR A 30 9.70 12.74 0.25
CA TYR A 30 10.42 11.99 -0.78
C TYR A 30 11.65 12.77 -1.24
N ASN A 31 12.75 12.07 -1.31
CA ASN A 31 14.01 12.55 -1.90
C ASN A 31 14.68 11.34 -2.54
N GLN A 32 14.83 11.33 -3.87
CA GLN A 32 15.32 10.18 -4.63
C GLN A 32 16.65 9.63 -4.09
N LYS A 33 17.61 10.55 -3.77
CA LYS A 33 18.91 10.15 -3.22
C LYS A 33 18.76 9.52 -1.83
N ALA A 34 18.02 10.17 -0.92
CA ALA A 34 17.84 9.67 0.44
C ALA A 34 17.11 8.31 0.46
N PHE A 35 16.16 8.08 -0.46
CA PHE A 35 15.49 6.78 -0.61
C PHE A 35 16.42 5.72 -1.20
N ALA A 36 17.26 6.07 -2.17
CA ALA A 36 18.28 5.17 -2.71
C ALA A 36 19.31 4.77 -1.64
N ASP A 37 19.73 5.70 -0.78
CA ASP A 37 20.66 5.44 0.33
C ASP A 37 20.12 4.43 1.35
N ILE A 38 18.77 4.28 1.46
CA ILE A 38 18.11 3.25 2.28
C ILE A 38 17.62 2.04 1.47
N GLY A 39 18.06 1.90 0.22
CA GLY A 39 17.78 0.75 -0.64
C GLY A 39 16.43 0.78 -1.35
N ILE A 40 15.80 1.95 -1.49
CA ILE A 40 14.57 2.15 -2.29
C ILE A 40 14.95 2.92 -3.55
N THR A 41 15.11 2.20 -4.66
CA THR A 41 15.58 2.76 -5.94
C THR A 41 14.46 3.01 -6.95
N ALA A 42 13.19 2.81 -6.56
CA ALA A 42 12.04 3.07 -7.41
C ALA A 42 11.98 4.55 -7.82
N ALA A 43 11.83 4.80 -9.13
CA ALA A 43 11.68 6.14 -9.68
C ALA A 43 10.19 6.48 -9.78
N PHE A 44 9.65 7.21 -8.80
CA PHE A 44 8.24 7.55 -8.78
C PHE A 44 7.89 8.61 -9.83
N VAL A 45 6.83 8.36 -10.58
CA VAL A 45 6.40 9.16 -11.75
C VAL A 45 4.98 9.73 -11.64
N GLN A 46 4.19 9.30 -10.65
CA GLN A 46 2.82 9.75 -10.45
C GLN A 46 2.52 9.86 -8.95
N ASP A 47 1.83 10.96 -8.57
CA ASP A 47 1.26 11.18 -7.24
C ASP A 47 -0.26 11.03 -7.27
N ASN A 48 -0.79 10.40 -6.23
CA ASN A 48 -2.23 10.24 -6.05
C ASN A 48 -2.63 10.64 -4.63
N GLN A 49 -3.84 11.17 -4.50
CA GLN A 49 -4.46 11.48 -3.21
C GLN A 49 -5.91 11.04 -3.21
N SER A 50 -6.37 10.48 -2.10
CA SER A 50 -7.78 10.21 -1.85
C SER A 50 -8.20 10.76 -0.49
N PHE A 51 -9.47 11.17 -0.41
CA PHE A 51 -10.14 11.51 0.84
C PHE A 51 -11.20 10.45 1.14
N THR A 52 -11.31 10.05 2.40
CA THR A 52 -12.31 9.11 2.88
C THR A 52 -12.93 9.66 4.16
N ALA A 53 -14.20 10.02 4.11
CA ALA A 53 -14.89 10.72 5.19
C ALA A 53 -15.18 9.83 6.41
N THR A 54 -15.35 8.51 6.20
CA THR A 54 -15.90 7.60 7.22
C THR A 54 -14.86 6.59 7.68
N LYS A 55 -14.78 6.36 8.98
CA LYS A 55 -14.04 5.26 9.60
C LYS A 55 -14.60 3.90 9.16
N GLY A 56 -13.73 2.91 8.98
CA GLY A 56 -14.10 1.53 8.63
C GLY A 56 -14.20 1.27 7.13
N VAL A 57 -14.03 2.29 6.28
CA VAL A 57 -13.97 2.10 4.82
C VAL A 57 -12.73 1.29 4.48
N LEU A 58 -12.92 0.21 3.72
CA LEU A 58 -11.85 -0.62 3.20
C LEU A 58 -11.74 -0.40 1.69
N ARG A 59 -10.51 -0.29 1.19
CA ARG A 59 -10.15 -0.22 -0.22
C ARG A 59 -9.05 -1.24 -0.50
N GLY A 60 -9.28 -2.16 -1.39
CA GLY A 60 -8.30 -3.20 -1.74
C GLY A 60 -8.89 -4.60 -1.85
N ILE A 61 -8.10 -5.55 -2.23
CA ILE A 61 -6.65 -5.54 -2.49
C ILE A 61 -6.44 -5.18 -3.96
N HIS A 62 -5.68 -4.12 -4.27
CA HIS A 62 -5.49 -3.61 -5.63
C HIS A 62 -4.03 -3.69 -6.08
N PHE A 63 -3.84 -3.95 -7.38
CA PHE A 63 -2.54 -3.95 -8.05
C PHE A 63 -2.72 -3.70 -9.54
N GLN A 64 -1.63 -3.47 -10.26
CA GLN A 64 -1.60 -3.54 -11.72
C GLN A 64 -0.74 -4.72 -12.15
N ASN A 65 -1.25 -5.52 -13.08
CA ASN A 65 -0.49 -6.59 -13.72
C ASN A 65 0.71 -6.03 -14.52
N ALA A 66 1.75 -6.85 -14.73
CA ALA A 66 2.76 -6.56 -15.72
C ALA A 66 2.10 -6.45 -17.13
N PRO A 67 2.60 -5.53 -18.02
CA PRO A 67 3.88 -4.80 -17.90
C PRO A 67 3.82 -3.54 -17.04
N HIS A 68 2.66 -3.10 -16.54
CA HIS A 68 2.48 -1.87 -15.78
C HIS A 68 2.36 -2.08 -14.26
N ALA A 69 3.07 -3.10 -13.74
CA ALA A 69 3.15 -3.32 -12.30
C ALA A 69 3.73 -2.11 -11.58
N GLN A 70 3.17 -1.75 -10.43
CA GLN A 70 3.54 -0.55 -9.69
C GLN A 70 4.15 -0.87 -8.33
N ALA A 71 5.31 -0.29 -8.04
CA ALA A 71 5.73 -0.07 -6.66
C ALA A 71 5.02 1.17 -6.09
N LYS A 72 4.74 1.16 -4.80
CA LYS A 72 4.01 2.24 -4.13
C LYS A 72 4.76 2.74 -2.91
N LEU A 73 4.74 4.06 -2.70
CA LEU A 73 5.14 4.69 -1.45
C LEU A 73 3.92 5.42 -0.89
N VAL A 74 3.36 4.89 0.18
CA VAL A 74 2.08 5.36 0.72
C VAL A 74 2.25 6.05 2.07
N ARG A 75 1.41 7.03 2.37
CA ARG A 75 1.37 7.75 3.64
C ARG A 75 0.00 8.36 3.92
N VAL A 76 -0.23 8.72 5.17
CA VAL A 76 -1.45 9.44 5.62
C VAL A 76 -1.08 10.85 6.04
N THR A 77 -1.81 11.85 5.54
CA THR A 77 -1.63 13.26 5.89
C THR A 77 -2.68 13.77 6.87
N ARG A 78 -3.81 13.06 6.97
CA ARG A 78 -4.87 13.30 7.96
C ARG A 78 -5.51 11.98 8.36
N GLY A 79 -5.78 11.79 9.66
CA GLY A 79 -6.34 10.56 10.20
C GLY A 79 -5.35 9.40 10.27
N ALA A 80 -5.88 8.18 10.27
CA ALA A 80 -5.10 6.94 10.38
C ALA A 80 -5.72 5.80 9.57
N VAL A 81 -4.88 4.88 9.09
CA VAL A 81 -5.29 3.65 8.40
C VAL A 81 -4.52 2.45 8.92
N MET A 82 -5.12 1.27 8.81
CA MET A 82 -4.40 0.01 8.76
C MET A 82 -4.08 -0.26 7.28
N ASP A 83 -2.81 -0.17 6.91
CA ASP A 83 -2.31 -0.36 5.56
C ASP A 83 -1.76 -1.78 5.39
N VAL A 84 -2.14 -2.47 4.32
CA VAL A 84 -1.85 -3.89 4.12
C VAL A 84 -1.16 -4.12 2.78
N ALA A 85 -0.03 -4.83 2.82
CA ALA A 85 0.64 -5.37 1.64
C ALA A 85 0.57 -6.90 1.64
N VAL A 86 0.29 -7.50 0.47
CA VAL A 86 0.17 -8.95 0.26
C VAL A 86 1.14 -9.38 -0.82
N ASP A 87 1.98 -10.38 -0.56
CA ASP A 87 2.86 -10.94 -1.60
C ASP A 87 2.06 -11.80 -2.59
N LEU A 88 1.94 -11.33 -3.83
CA LEU A 88 1.21 -12.01 -4.91
C LEU A 88 2.14 -12.71 -5.92
N ARG A 89 3.44 -12.73 -5.70
CA ARG A 89 4.43 -13.32 -6.61
C ARG A 89 4.45 -14.84 -6.48
N LYS A 90 3.97 -15.55 -7.49
CA LYS A 90 4.02 -17.03 -7.54
C LYS A 90 5.47 -17.50 -7.44
N GLY A 91 5.72 -18.49 -6.59
CA GLY A 91 7.08 -19.00 -6.32
C GLY A 91 7.85 -18.24 -5.25
N SER A 92 7.33 -17.14 -4.71
CA SER A 92 7.93 -16.44 -3.58
C SER A 92 7.83 -17.30 -2.30
N PRO A 93 8.87 -17.30 -1.43
CA PRO A 93 8.80 -17.96 -0.13
C PRO A 93 7.75 -17.35 0.80
N THR A 94 7.30 -16.11 0.50
CA THR A 94 6.24 -15.40 1.23
C THR A 94 4.95 -15.25 0.43
N TYR A 95 4.77 -16.04 -0.63
CA TYR A 95 3.56 -16.01 -1.46
C TYR A 95 2.29 -16.14 -0.60
N LYS A 96 1.32 -15.23 -0.82
CA LYS A 96 0.08 -15.08 -0.06
C LYS A 96 0.23 -14.60 1.39
N GLN A 97 1.45 -14.42 1.90
CA GLN A 97 1.63 -13.78 3.19
C GLN A 97 1.37 -12.28 3.08
N TRP A 98 0.96 -11.69 4.19
CA TRP A 98 0.64 -10.25 4.26
C TRP A 98 1.24 -9.61 5.51
N VAL A 99 1.37 -8.31 5.48
CA VAL A 99 1.74 -7.46 6.61
C VAL A 99 0.76 -6.30 6.72
N ALA A 100 0.39 -5.95 7.94
CA ALA A 100 -0.39 -4.75 8.24
C ALA A 100 0.47 -3.77 9.04
N VAL A 101 0.37 -2.48 8.70
CA VAL A 101 1.08 -1.38 9.35
C VAL A 101 0.11 -0.24 9.60
N GLU A 102 0.10 0.32 10.79
CA GLU A 102 -0.63 1.56 11.04
C GLU A 102 0.16 2.74 10.47
N LEU A 103 -0.50 3.49 9.57
CA LEU A 103 -0.02 4.76 9.04
C LEU A 103 -0.96 5.88 9.49
N SER A 104 -0.41 6.97 10.00
CA SER A 104 -1.21 8.09 10.48
C SER A 104 -0.50 9.44 10.29
N ALA A 105 -1.29 10.50 10.28
CA ALA A 105 -0.76 11.88 10.32
C ALA A 105 0.10 12.13 11.58
N GLU A 106 -0.14 11.38 12.65
CA GLU A 106 0.60 11.51 13.90
C GLU A 106 1.97 10.81 13.83
N ASN A 107 1.99 9.51 13.42
CA ASN A 107 3.24 8.74 13.38
C ASN A 107 4.11 9.09 12.16
N LYS A 108 3.56 9.73 11.12
CA LYS A 108 4.22 10.18 9.90
C LYS A 108 4.95 9.09 9.12
N ARG A 109 4.67 7.83 9.45
CA ARG A 109 5.24 6.67 8.76
C ARG A 109 4.74 6.59 7.33
N MET A 110 5.60 6.05 6.49
CA MET A 110 5.28 5.66 5.12
C MET A 110 5.50 4.16 4.98
N LEU A 111 4.77 3.52 4.06
CA LEU A 111 5.04 2.14 3.69
C LEU A 111 5.51 2.09 2.23
N PHE A 112 6.66 1.49 2.00
CA PHE A 112 7.11 1.14 0.66
C PHE A 112 6.68 -0.29 0.34
N ILE A 113 5.99 -0.46 -0.77
CA ILE A 113 5.46 -1.72 -1.28
C ILE A 113 6.03 -1.92 -2.68
N PRO A 114 6.91 -2.92 -2.91
CA PRO A 114 7.50 -3.17 -4.22
C PRO A 114 6.47 -3.64 -5.25
N ARG A 115 6.87 -3.70 -6.52
CA ARG A 115 6.10 -4.39 -7.57
C ARG A 115 5.89 -5.86 -7.19
N GLY A 116 4.77 -6.43 -7.63
CA GLY A 116 4.43 -7.82 -7.33
C GLY A 116 3.61 -8.02 -6.06
N PHE A 117 3.27 -6.94 -5.37
CA PHE A 117 2.42 -6.97 -4.18
C PHE A 117 1.03 -6.41 -4.46
N GLY A 118 0.01 -7.00 -3.82
CA GLY A 118 -1.30 -6.39 -3.67
C GLY A 118 -1.31 -5.42 -2.51
N HIS A 119 -2.11 -4.37 -2.60
CA HIS A 119 -2.21 -3.31 -1.61
C HIS A 119 -3.66 -2.99 -1.26
N GLY A 120 -3.92 -2.75 -0.01
CA GLY A 120 -5.20 -2.25 0.47
C GLY A 120 -5.07 -1.57 1.83
N PHE A 121 -6.08 -0.81 2.21
CA PHE A 121 -6.12 -0.20 3.53
C PHE A 121 -7.53 -0.13 4.08
N LYS A 122 -7.63 -0.03 5.41
CA LYS A 122 -8.87 0.26 6.12
C LYS A 122 -8.69 1.50 6.98
N THR A 123 -9.64 2.45 6.90
CA THR A 123 -9.60 3.67 7.70
C THR A 123 -9.88 3.36 9.17
N LEU A 124 -9.03 3.88 10.06
CA LEU A 124 -9.14 3.73 11.52
C LEU A 124 -9.80 4.94 12.18
N THR A 125 -9.88 6.05 11.46
CA THR A 125 -10.54 7.30 11.89
C THR A 125 -11.45 7.79 10.78
N ASP A 126 -12.28 8.78 11.10
CA ASP A 126 -12.95 9.60 10.10
C ASP A 126 -11.95 10.55 9.42
N ASP A 127 -12.35 11.16 8.30
CA ASP A 127 -11.61 12.21 7.57
C ASP A 127 -10.17 11.83 7.24
N VAL A 128 -9.96 10.71 6.59
CA VAL A 128 -8.62 10.24 6.20
C VAL A 128 -8.21 10.83 4.86
N GLU A 129 -7.05 11.49 4.80
CA GLU A 129 -6.34 11.83 3.56
C GLU A 129 -5.17 10.87 3.37
N PHE A 130 -5.25 10.09 2.29
CA PHE A 130 -4.28 9.07 1.93
C PHE A 130 -3.58 9.47 0.64
N CYS A 131 -2.24 9.58 0.70
CA CYS A 131 -1.39 9.99 -0.41
C CYS A 131 -0.44 8.86 -0.78
N TYR A 132 -0.21 8.67 -2.09
CA TYR A 132 0.77 7.68 -2.53
C TYR A 132 1.41 8.03 -3.86
N LYS A 133 2.70 7.67 -3.97
CA LYS A 133 3.48 7.73 -5.21
C LYS A 133 3.55 6.34 -5.83
N VAL A 134 3.61 6.29 -7.16
CA VAL A 134 3.80 5.06 -7.94
C VAL A 134 4.91 5.22 -8.97
N ASP A 135 5.61 4.12 -9.28
CA ASP A 135 6.77 4.10 -10.19
C ASP A 135 6.41 3.72 -11.64
N ASP A 136 5.12 3.56 -11.94
CA ASP A 136 4.59 3.43 -13.29
C ASP A 136 3.25 4.16 -13.38
N LEU A 137 2.84 4.55 -14.57
CA LEU A 137 1.58 5.27 -14.79
C LEU A 137 0.37 4.33 -14.62
N TYR A 138 -0.78 4.92 -14.32
CA TYR A 138 -2.03 4.18 -14.26
C TYR A 138 -2.38 3.57 -15.61
N SER A 139 -2.62 2.27 -15.63
CA SER A 139 -3.12 1.52 -16.79
C SER A 139 -4.44 0.82 -16.44
N ARG A 140 -5.53 1.29 -17.05
CA ARG A 140 -6.85 0.68 -16.87
C ARG A 140 -6.88 -0.80 -17.30
N GLU A 141 -6.12 -1.15 -18.34
CA GLU A 141 -6.06 -2.51 -18.86
C GLU A 141 -5.35 -3.47 -17.90
N CYS A 142 -4.42 -2.96 -17.10
CA CYS A 142 -3.66 -3.74 -16.11
C CYS A 142 -4.22 -3.62 -14.69
N ASP A 143 -5.16 -2.70 -14.43
CA ASP A 143 -5.76 -2.50 -13.09
C ASP A 143 -6.56 -3.72 -12.65
N ARG A 144 -6.21 -4.27 -11.49
CA ARG A 144 -6.79 -5.49 -10.93
C ARG A 144 -7.12 -5.34 -9.46
N GLY A 145 -8.00 -6.23 -9.00
CA GLY A 145 -8.30 -6.41 -7.59
C GLY A 145 -8.46 -7.87 -7.24
N ILE A 146 -8.17 -8.19 -5.99
CA ILE A 146 -8.49 -9.46 -5.35
C ILE A 146 -9.44 -9.16 -4.20
N ARG A 147 -10.40 -10.04 -3.98
CA ARG A 147 -11.38 -9.90 -2.90
C ARG A 147 -10.66 -9.76 -1.55
N PHE A 148 -11.03 -8.74 -0.80
CA PHE A 148 -10.39 -8.40 0.49
C PHE A 148 -10.41 -9.55 1.50
N ASN A 149 -11.45 -10.40 1.48
CA ASN A 149 -11.66 -11.54 2.36
C ASN A 149 -11.30 -12.89 1.71
N ASP A 150 -10.38 -12.90 0.76
CA ASP A 150 -9.90 -14.15 0.14
C ASP A 150 -9.34 -15.09 1.23
N PRO A 151 -9.94 -16.29 1.43
CA PRO A 151 -9.53 -17.21 2.48
C PRO A 151 -8.13 -17.81 2.28
N ALA A 152 -7.63 -17.80 1.02
CA ALA A 152 -6.28 -18.27 0.72
C ALA A 152 -5.19 -17.26 1.13
N ILE A 153 -5.55 -16.00 1.35
CA ILE A 153 -4.67 -14.93 1.85
C ILE A 153 -4.92 -14.72 3.34
N GLY A 154 -6.20 -14.64 3.76
CA GLY A 154 -6.61 -14.56 5.15
C GLY A 154 -6.17 -13.27 5.86
N VAL A 155 -6.27 -12.11 5.19
CA VAL A 155 -5.99 -10.82 5.83
C VAL A 155 -6.98 -10.59 6.97
N ASP A 156 -6.47 -10.32 8.16
CA ASP A 156 -7.30 -9.90 9.29
C ASP A 156 -7.56 -8.39 9.23
N TRP A 157 -8.70 -8.02 8.68
CA TRP A 157 -9.16 -6.63 8.63
C TRP A 157 -9.91 -6.20 9.89
N GLY A 158 -10.10 -7.11 10.86
CA GLY A 158 -11.05 -6.92 11.96
C GLY A 158 -12.49 -6.83 11.45
N GLU A 159 -13.34 -6.10 12.15
CA GLU A 159 -14.73 -5.90 11.73
C GLU A 159 -14.82 -5.09 10.43
N VAL A 160 -15.50 -5.63 9.41
CA VAL A 160 -15.72 -4.99 8.10
C VAL A 160 -17.21 -4.81 7.88
N THR A 161 -17.62 -3.59 7.54
CA THR A 161 -19.00 -3.24 7.21
C THR A 161 -19.16 -3.23 5.69
N GLU A 162 -19.96 -4.17 5.15
CA GLU A 162 -20.10 -4.34 3.69
C GLU A 162 -20.60 -3.08 2.97
N SER A 163 -21.46 -2.28 3.59
CA SER A 163 -21.94 -1.02 3.00
C SER A 163 -20.87 0.05 2.83
N LEU A 164 -19.69 -0.13 3.42
CA LEU A 164 -18.52 0.75 3.29
C LEU A 164 -17.52 0.27 2.24
N LEU A 165 -17.85 -0.79 1.50
CA LEU A 165 -17.02 -1.31 0.40
C LEU A 165 -17.50 -0.74 -0.94
N SER A 166 -16.56 -0.52 -1.87
CA SER A 166 -16.94 -0.20 -3.24
C SER A 166 -17.45 -1.43 -3.98
N GLN A 167 -18.24 -1.23 -5.03
CA GLN A 167 -18.67 -2.33 -5.90
C GLN A 167 -17.46 -3.09 -6.47
N LYS A 168 -16.37 -2.40 -6.82
CA LYS A 168 -15.13 -3.01 -7.30
C LYS A 168 -14.57 -3.98 -6.26
N ASP A 169 -14.54 -3.62 -4.98
CA ASP A 169 -13.96 -4.43 -3.92
C ASP A 169 -14.84 -5.64 -3.56
N THR A 170 -16.17 -5.48 -3.61
CA THR A 170 -17.10 -6.57 -3.33
C THR A 170 -17.19 -7.62 -4.45
N THR A 171 -16.97 -7.21 -5.71
CA THR A 171 -17.08 -8.09 -6.89
C THR A 171 -15.73 -8.60 -7.40
N ALA A 172 -14.64 -8.20 -6.76
CA ALA A 172 -13.30 -8.68 -7.13
C ALA A 172 -13.22 -10.21 -7.05
N PRO A 173 -12.46 -10.89 -7.94
CA PRO A 173 -12.28 -12.34 -7.90
C PRO A 173 -11.44 -12.75 -6.68
N LEU A 174 -11.49 -14.05 -6.35
CA LEU A 174 -10.47 -14.64 -5.48
C LEU A 174 -9.13 -14.72 -6.22
N LEU A 175 -8.03 -14.80 -5.49
CA LEU A 175 -6.69 -14.92 -6.10
C LEU A 175 -6.58 -16.13 -7.05
N ALA A 176 -7.24 -17.23 -6.70
CA ALA A 176 -7.25 -18.45 -7.53
C ALA A 176 -7.92 -18.25 -8.90
N ASP A 177 -8.89 -17.33 -8.96
CA ASP A 177 -9.69 -17.03 -10.16
C ASP A 177 -9.19 -15.77 -10.88
N SER A 178 -8.13 -15.12 -10.35
CA SER A 178 -7.57 -13.89 -10.92
C SER A 178 -6.55 -14.20 -12.01
N ASP A 179 -6.37 -13.24 -12.92
CA ASP A 179 -5.31 -13.26 -13.94
C ASP A 179 -4.00 -12.61 -13.44
N CYS A 180 -3.76 -12.60 -12.12
CA CYS A 180 -2.54 -12.07 -11.54
C CYS A 180 -1.31 -12.77 -12.15
N ASN A 181 -0.44 -11.98 -12.79
CA ASN A 181 0.68 -12.49 -13.57
C ASN A 181 2.05 -12.30 -12.92
N PHE A 182 2.09 -12.09 -11.61
CA PHE A 182 3.35 -11.88 -10.90
C PHE A 182 4.08 -13.20 -10.65
N VAL A 183 5.36 -13.24 -11.05
CA VAL A 183 6.29 -14.36 -10.82
C VAL A 183 7.49 -13.85 -10.03
N TYR A 184 7.90 -14.61 -9.02
CA TYR A 184 9.03 -14.26 -8.17
C TYR A 184 10.34 -14.31 -8.98
N GLY A 185 11.12 -13.21 -8.93
CA GLY A 185 12.36 -13.06 -9.69
C GLY A 185 12.20 -12.47 -11.09
N GLU A 186 10.95 -12.24 -11.57
CA GLU A 186 10.67 -11.64 -12.88
C GLU A 186 10.13 -10.20 -12.77
N ILE A 187 9.83 -9.75 -11.55
CA ILE A 187 9.28 -8.42 -11.23
C ILE A 187 10.15 -7.74 -10.18
#